data_54c3d62dd7f1ca2c2f3d64ddb4b6dc18
#
_entry.id   54c3d62dd7f1ca2c2f3d64ddb4b6dc18
#
_cell.length_a   1.000
_cell.length_b   1.000
_cell.length_c   1.000
_cell.angle_alpha   90.00
_cell.angle_beta   90.00
_cell.angle_gamma   90.00
#
_symmetry.space_group_name_H-M   'P 1'
#
loop_
_entity.id
_entity.type
_entity.pdbx_description
1 polymer ?
#
loop_
_entity_poly.entity_id
_entity_poly.type
_entity_poly.pdbx_seq_one_letter_code
_entity_poly.pdbx_strand_id
1 'polypeptide(L)'
;MPATAAITKLLKAHDAGVSAVKANKALLTMGILEEKERPSSKYPDKIKKYKALTEEGLKYGENRESMTSDETTPYYFKDNFPELLARLQTYLKENP
;
A
#
# COMPACT_ATOMS: atom_id res chain seq x y z
N MET A 1 -19.56 6.90 0.91
CA MET A 1 -18.27 6.35 0.49
C MET A 1 -17.45 5.95 1.69
N PRO A 2 -16.73 4.82 1.63
CA PRO A 2 -15.86 4.46 2.74
C PRO A 2 -14.71 5.46 2.89
N ALA A 3 -14.36 5.76 4.14
CA ALA A 3 -13.23 6.62 4.42
C ALA A 3 -11.92 5.88 4.15
N THR A 4 -10.99 6.54 3.50
CA THR A 4 -9.69 5.97 3.17
C THR A 4 -8.56 6.86 3.69
N ALA A 5 -7.38 6.25 3.87
CA ALA A 5 -6.19 7.00 4.25
C ALA A 5 -4.94 6.25 3.77
N ALA A 6 -3.84 6.98 3.64
CA ALA A 6 -2.56 6.37 3.32
C ALA A 6 -2.07 5.52 4.49
N ILE A 7 -1.25 4.50 4.19
CA ILE A 7 -0.79 3.56 5.21
C ILE A 7 -0.02 4.25 6.34
N THR A 8 0.79 5.25 6.03
CA THR A 8 1.56 5.97 7.05
C THR A 8 0.64 6.57 8.12
N LYS A 9 -0.46 7.18 7.67
CA LYS A 9 -1.42 7.79 8.57
C LYS A 9 -2.14 6.73 9.42
N LEU A 10 -2.50 5.62 8.81
CA LEU A 10 -3.19 4.53 9.52
C LEU A 10 -2.29 3.84 10.53
N LEU A 11 -1.03 3.63 10.20
CA LEU A 11 -0.07 3.04 11.13
C LEU A 11 0.11 3.91 12.36
N LYS A 12 0.15 5.23 12.18
CA LYS A 12 0.22 6.17 13.30
C LYS A 12 -1.06 6.14 14.13
N ALA A 13 -2.20 6.14 13.45
CA ALA A 13 -3.50 6.16 14.14
C ALA A 13 -3.72 4.92 15.02
N HIS A 14 -3.19 3.79 14.58
CA HIS A 14 -3.32 2.52 15.31
C HIS A 14 -2.11 2.21 16.20
N ASP A 15 -1.14 3.12 16.27
CA ASP A 15 0.09 2.94 17.05
C ASP A 15 0.72 1.57 16.80
N ALA A 16 0.85 1.25 15.52
CA ALA A 16 1.26 -0.09 15.09
C ALA A 16 2.73 -0.42 15.38
N GLY A 17 3.55 0.59 15.63
CA GLY A 17 4.97 0.38 15.88
C GLY A 17 5.77 -0.12 14.68
N VAL A 18 5.22 0.05 13.47
CA VAL A 18 5.83 -0.43 12.22
C VAL A 18 5.99 0.75 11.28
N SER A 19 7.16 0.87 10.64
CA SER A 19 7.36 1.91 9.64
C SER A 19 6.59 1.59 8.36
N ALA A 20 6.26 2.63 7.59
CA ALA A 20 5.59 2.45 6.31
C ALA A 20 6.44 1.63 5.34
N VAL A 21 7.76 1.82 5.36
CA VAL A 21 8.67 1.05 4.50
C VAL A 21 8.59 -0.43 4.83
N LYS A 22 8.66 -0.79 6.11
CA LYS A 22 8.59 -2.18 6.54
C LYS A 22 7.21 -2.78 6.24
N ALA A 23 6.15 -2.02 6.49
CA ALA A 23 4.79 -2.46 6.22
C ALA A 23 4.58 -2.71 4.72
N ASN A 24 5.01 -1.78 3.87
CA ASN A 24 4.87 -1.95 2.42
C ASN A 24 5.63 -3.17 1.90
N LYS A 25 6.82 -3.40 2.42
CA LYS A 25 7.62 -4.56 2.03
C LYS A 25 6.93 -5.87 2.41
N ALA A 26 6.37 -5.92 3.60
CA ALA A 26 5.61 -7.09 4.05
C ALA A 26 4.35 -7.30 3.20
N LEU A 27 3.63 -6.23 2.91
CA LEU A 27 2.42 -6.31 2.10
C LEU A 27 2.72 -6.79 0.68
N LEU A 28 3.87 -6.41 0.11
CA LEU A 28 4.31 -6.94 -1.18
C LEU A 28 4.50 -8.46 -1.11
N THR A 29 5.15 -8.93 -0.07
CA THR A 29 5.39 -10.36 0.11
C THR A 29 4.09 -11.12 0.38
N MET A 30 3.15 -10.50 1.09
CA MET A 30 1.84 -11.09 1.38
C MET A 30 0.90 -11.15 0.17
N GLY A 31 1.26 -10.44 -0.92
CA GLY A 31 0.41 -10.38 -2.10
C GLY A 31 -0.72 -9.35 -2.01
N ILE A 32 -0.65 -8.44 -1.06
CA ILE A 32 -1.62 -7.35 -0.90
C ILE A 32 -1.25 -6.19 -1.82
N LEU A 33 0.05 -5.92 -1.94
CA LEU A 33 0.58 -4.92 -2.87
C LEU A 33 1.35 -5.59 -3.99
N GLU A 34 1.45 -4.90 -5.12
CA GLU A 34 2.34 -5.28 -6.22
C GLU A 34 3.13 -4.06 -6.67
N GLU A 35 4.27 -4.30 -7.27
CA GLU A 35 5.08 -3.24 -7.84
C GLU A 35 4.85 -3.21 -9.33
N LYS A 36 4.44 -2.06 -9.85
CA LYS A 36 4.21 -1.85 -11.28
C LYS A 36 5.27 -0.92 -11.82
N GLU A 37 5.53 -1.04 -13.12
CA GLU A 37 6.50 -0.21 -13.81
C GLU A 37 5.81 0.57 -14.92
N ARG A 38 6.27 1.78 -15.16
CA ARG A 38 5.83 2.57 -16.30
C ARG A 38 6.97 3.45 -16.80
N PRO A 39 6.99 3.78 -18.10
CA PRO A 39 7.98 4.73 -18.61
C PRO A 39 7.77 6.10 -17.97
N SER A 40 8.86 6.79 -17.65
CA SER A 40 8.78 8.16 -17.18
C SER A 40 8.32 9.05 -18.32
N SER A 41 7.33 9.92 -18.07
CA SER A 41 6.87 10.86 -19.10
C SER A 41 7.92 11.91 -19.46
N LYS A 42 8.82 12.21 -18.54
CA LYS A 42 9.89 13.19 -18.73
C LYS A 42 11.14 12.57 -19.34
N TYR A 43 11.42 11.31 -19.03
CA TYR A 43 12.58 10.58 -19.51
C TYR A 43 12.11 9.20 -20.00
N PRO A 44 11.72 9.07 -21.30
CA PRO A 44 11.12 7.83 -21.79
C PRO A 44 12.01 6.60 -21.69
N ASP A 45 13.32 6.78 -21.59
CA ASP A 45 14.28 5.69 -21.42
C ASP A 45 14.43 5.23 -19.96
N LYS A 46 13.80 5.93 -19.03
CA LYS A 46 13.80 5.58 -17.61
C LYS A 46 12.46 4.99 -17.20
N ILE A 47 12.50 3.96 -16.38
CA ILE A 47 11.30 3.30 -15.88
C ILE A 47 11.09 3.70 -14.42
N LYS A 48 9.88 4.16 -14.11
CA LYS A 48 9.47 4.45 -12.75
C LYS A 48 8.72 3.26 -12.18
N LYS A 49 8.97 2.97 -10.93
CA LYS A 49 8.26 1.92 -10.21
C LYS A 49 7.30 2.55 -9.20
N TYR A 50 6.12 1.98 -9.09
CA TYR A 50 5.14 2.42 -8.11
C TYR A 50 4.38 1.22 -7.56
N LYS A 51 3.82 1.39 -6.37
CA LYS A 51 3.09 0.31 -5.71
C LYS A 51 1.59 0.50 -5.92
N ALA A 52 0.90 -0.61 -6.09
CA ALA A 52 -0.54 -0.64 -6.26
C ALA A 52 -1.11 -1.83 -5.51
N LEU A 53 -2.38 -1.73 -5.11
CA LEU A 53 -3.07 -2.86 -4.50
C LEU A 53 -3.35 -3.92 -5.55
N THR A 54 -3.10 -5.17 -5.18
CA THR A 54 -3.46 -6.31 -6.01
C THR A 54 -4.98 -6.56 -5.92
N GLU A 55 -5.49 -7.53 -6.67
CA GLU A 55 -6.87 -7.94 -6.55
C GLU A 55 -7.21 -8.31 -5.09
N GLU A 56 -6.31 -9.00 -4.41
CA GLU A 56 -6.48 -9.32 -2.99
C GLU A 56 -6.46 -8.07 -2.12
N GLY A 57 -5.58 -7.12 -2.45
CA GLY A 57 -5.46 -5.87 -1.72
C GLY A 57 -6.68 -4.96 -1.87
N LEU A 58 -7.42 -5.08 -2.97
CA LEU A 58 -8.61 -4.26 -3.18
C LEU A 58 -9.72 -4.54 -2.17
N LYS A 59 -9.64 -5.64 -1.44
CA LYS A 59 -10.55 -5.92 -0.33
C LYS A 59 -10.32 -4.97 0.84
N TYR A 60 -9.14 -4.39 0.92
CA TYR A 60 -8.74 -3.54 2.04
C TYR A 60 -8.57 -2.07 1.66
N GLY A 61 -8.72 -1.74 0.38
CA GLY A 61 -8.51 -0.37 -0.05
C GLY A 61 -8.79 -0.15 -1.53
N GLU A 62 -8.31 0.96 -2.03
CA GLU A 62 -8.45 1.32 -3.44
C GLU A 62 -7.18 1.97 -3.95
N ASN A 63 -6.94 1.85 -5.25
CA ASN A 63 -5.87 2.56 -5.93
C ASN A 63 -6.43 3.89 -6.43
N ARG A 64 -5.85 5.00 -5.96
CA ARG A 64 -6.26 6.33 -6.36
C ARG A 64 -5.27 6.94 -7.33
N GLU A 65 -5.76 7.52 -8.41
CA GLU A 65 -4.93 8.18 -9.39
C GLU A 65 -4.44 9.53 -8.85
N SER A 66 -3.17 9.82 -9.11
CA SER A 66 -2.62 11.13 -8.82
C SER A 66 -3.10 12.13 -9.88
N MET A 67 -3.40 13.37 -9.48
CA MET A 67 -3.77 14.42 -10.41
C MET A 67 -2.60 14.86 -11.30
N THR A 68 -1.38 14.56 -10.90
CA THR A 68 -0.18 15.04 -11.58
C THR A 68 0.62 13.94 -12.28
N SER A 69 0.20 12.70 -12.15
CA SER A 69 0.92 11.58 -12.77
C SER A 69 -0.04 10.43 -13.04
N ASP A 70 0.37 9.50 -13.91
CA ASP A 70 -0.40 8.30 -14.21
C ASP A 70 -0.24 7.21 -13.13
N GLU A 71 0.57 7.48 -12.12
CA GLU A 71 0.79 6.56 -11.02
C GLU A 71 -0.39 6.55 -10.08
N THR A 72 -0.72 5.36 -9.56
CA THR A 72 -1.73 5.24 -8.52
C THR A 72 -1.06 5.14 -7.16
N THR A 73 -1.79 5.57 -6.13
CA THR A 73 -1.35 5.45 -4.74
C THR A 73 -2.35 4.60 -3.99
N PRO A 74 -1.90 3.58 -3.24
CA PRO A 74 -2.82 2.77 -2.44
C PRO A 74 -3.37 3.57 -1.27
N TYR A 75 -4.69 3.56 -1.12
CA TYR A 75 -5.39 4.10 0.04
C TYR A 75 -6.20 3.00 0.66
N TYR A 76 -6.11 2.84 1.96
CA TYR A 76 -6.75 1.75 2.67
C TYR A 76 -8.02 2.21 3.34
N PHE A 77 -9.06 1.36 3.28
CA PHE A 77 -10.32 1.64 3.97
C PHE A 77 -10.10 1.61 5.48
N LYS A 78 -10.49 2.68 6.15
CA LYS A 78 -10.32 2.78 7.61
C LYS A 78 -11.04 1.67 8.35
N ASP A 79 -12.20 1.27 7.85
CA ASP A 79 -13.01 0.23 8.48
C ASP A 79 -12.39 -1.16 8.38
N ASN A 80 -11.66 -1.42 7.30
CA ASN A 80 -11.05 -2.72 7.04
C ASN A 80 -9.59 -2.80 7.47
N PHE A 81 -8.98 -1.66 7.79
CA PHE A 81 -7.57 -1.63 8.14
C PHE A 81 -7.22 -2.44 9.39
N PRO A 82 -8.03 -2.46 10.45
CA PRO A 82 -7.69 -3.28 11.63
C PRO A 82 -7.49 -4.76 11.29
N GLU A 83 -8.29 -5.31 10.39
CA GLU A 83 -8.13 -6.69 9.93
C GLU A 83 -6.81 -6.86 9.17
N LEU A 84 -6.53 -5.96 8.25
CA LEU A 84 -5.27 -6.00 7.50
C LEU A 84 -4.08 -5.83 8.44
N LEU A 85 -4.17 -4.93 9.40
CA LEU A 85 -3.11 -4.69 10.37
C LEU A 85 -2.83 -5.95 11.20
N ALA A 86 -3.87 -6.67 11.61
CA ALA A 86 -3.71 -7.92 12.33
C ALA A 86 -2.94 -8.95 11.49
N ARG A 87 -3.28 -9.08 10.22
CA ARG A 87 -2.56 -9.97 9.31
C ARG A 87 -1.10 -9.53 9.14
N LEU A 88 -0.89 -8.24 8.98
CA LEU A 88 0.45 -7.68 8.84
C LEU A 88 1.30 -7.94 10.08
N GLN A 89 0.77 -7.71 11.26
CA GLN A 89 1.48 -7.93 12.50
C GLN A 89 1.81 -9.41 12.70
N THR A 90 0.89 -10.31 12.37
CA THR A 90 1.12 -11.76 12.42
C THR A 90 2.25 -12.15 11.47
N TYR A 91 2.23 -11.61 10.24
CA TYR A 91 3.28 -11.89 9.28
C TYR A 91 4.66 -11.42 9.79
N LEU A 92 4.72 -10.20 10.33
CA LEU A 92 5.98 -9.64 10.82
C LEU A 92 6.51 -10.40 12.04
N LYS A 93 5.61 -10.95 12.86
CA LYS A 93 5.98 -11.76 14.00
C LYS A 93 6.60 -13.09 13.56
N GLU A 94 6.07 -13.69 12.50
CA GLU A 94 6.56 -14.94 11.94
C GLU A 94 7.80 -14.77 11.06
N ASN A 95 7.99 -13.56 10.52
CA ASN A 95 9.08 -13.24 9.58
C ASN A 95 9.79 -11.97 10.02
N PRO A 96 10.46 -11.96 11.16
CA PRO A 96 11.13 -10.77 11.70
C PRO A 96 12.29 -10.27 10.84
#